data_139781a6c4108639ea8a1865ccd76a98
#
_entry.id   139781a6c4108639ea8a1865ccd76a98
#
_cell.length_a   1.000
_cell.length_b   1.000
_cell.length_c   1.000
_cell.angle_alpha   90.00
_cell.angle_beta   90.00
_cell.angle_gamma   90.00
#
_symmetry.space_group_name_H-M   'P 1'
#
loop_
_entity.id
_entity.type
_entity.pdbx_description
1 polymer ?
#
loop_
_entity_poly.entity_id
_entity_poly.type
_entity_poly.pdbx_seq_one_letter_code
_entity_poly.pdbx_strand_id
1 'polypeptide(L)'
;LFRSIGSAQTGKTTILQNVIRSLSEQYTPDEVAIYIIDFASMVLKNFETLNHVGGVVSSSEDEKLKNLFKMLWEEMETRKEKLLSVGVSSFVAYKEAGRTDMKQIVLIIDNLTALKELYFQDDDELLNLCREGITVGISIVIANAQTAGIGYKYLSSFSNRIALFCNDGNEYSAIFEHCNRRLEHLPGRCFAEVDKQILECQAYLPFAGEKEFERAEAIRGYIEKRNGECTE
;
A
#
# COMPACT_ATOMS: atom_id res chain seq x y z
N LEU A 1 3.71 4.51 6.83
CA LEU A 1 2.33 4.25 6.39
C LEU A 1 1.87 5.30 5.38
N PHE A 2 1.20 4.89 4.34
CA PHE A 2 0.78 5.74 3.22
C PHE A 2 -0.70 5.51 2.90
N ARG A 3 -1.45 6.57 2.61
CA ARG A 3 -2.84 6.49 2.16
C ARG A 3 -3.11 7.35 0.92
N SER A 4 -3.93 6.84 0.01
CA SER A 4 -4.51 7.59 -1.09
C SER A 4 -6.05 7.56 -1.03
N ILE A 5 -6.67 8.72 -1.14
CA ILE A 5 -8.13 8.89 -1.12
C ILE A 5 -8.56 9.59 -2.42
N GLY A 6 -9.67 9.17 -2.99
CA GLY A 6 -10.23 9.80 -4.20
C GLY A 6 -11.44 9.06 -4.74
N SER A 7 -12.30 9.76 -5.46
CA SER A 7 -13.49 9.20 -6.11
C SER A 7 -13.16 8.10 -7.11
N ALA A 8 -14.16 7.44 -7.66
CA ALA A 8 -13.95 6.41 -8.69
C ALA A 8 -13.22 6.97 -9.91
N GLN A 9 -12.39 6.15 -10.55
CA GLN A 9 -11.65 6.47 -11.79
C GLN A 9 -10.69 7.67 -11.72
N THR A 10 -10.27 8.10 -10.54
CA THR A 10 -9.35 9.23 -10.36
C THR A 10 -7.86 8.85 -10.38
N GLY A 11 -7.52 7.55 -10.37
CA GLY A 11 -6.14 7.07 -10.45
C GLY A 11 -5.60 6.41 -9.18
N LYS A 12 -6.45 6.03 -8.21
CA LYS A 12 -6.02 5.34 -6.98
C LYS A 12 -5.20 4.07 -7.26
N THR A 13 -5.76 3.15 -8.04
CA THR A 13 -5.06 1.92 -8.42
C THR A 13 -3.78 2.20 -9.21
N THR A 14 -3.76 3.26 -10.03
CA THR A 14 -2.54 3.72 -10.71
C THR A 14 -1.44 4.13 -9.73
N ILE A 15 -1.80 4.81 -8.64
CA ILE A 15 -0.83 5.14 -7.56
C ILE A 15 -0.30 3.86 -6.91
N LEU A 16 -1.16 2.88 -6.64
CA LEU A 16 -0.72 1.59 -6.09
C LEU A 16 0.23 0.85 -7.04
N GLN A 17 -0.06 0.86 -8.35
CA GLN A 17 0.84 0.31 -9.37
C GLN A 17 2.19 1.04 -9.40
N ASN A 18 2.20 2.38 -9.25
CA ASN A 18 3.44 3.14 -9.13
C ASN A 18 4.25 2.72 -7.89
N VAL A 19 3.60 2.48 -6.76
CA VAL A 19 4.25 2.00 -5.54
C VAL A 19 4.88 0.62 -5.78
N ILE A 20 4.13 -0.33 -6.36
CA ILE A 20 4.63 -1.69 -6.66
C ILE A 20 5.84 -1.61 -7.60
N ARG A 21 5.71 -0.86 -8.69
CA ARG A 21 6.79 -0.69 -9.67
C ARG A 21 8.03 -0.05 -9.04
N SER A 22 7.87 1.05 -8.31
CA SER A 22 9.00 1.73 -7.67
C SER A 22 9.72 0.86 -6.66
N LEU A 23 8.99 0.09 -5.85
CA LEU A 23 9.59 -0.84 -4.89
C LEU A 23 10.36 -1.94 -5.61
N SER A 24 9.77 -2.56 -6.63
CA SER A 24 10.42 -3.63 -7.36
C SER A 24 11.61 -3.16 -8.22
N GLU A 25 11.66 -1.90 -8.66
CA GLU A 25 12.81 -1.33 -9.36
C GLU A 25 13.97 -0.96 -8.43
N GLN A 26 13.68 -0.54 -7.21
CA GLN A 26 14.69 -0.03 -6.26
C GLN A 26 15.28 -1.11 -5.34
N TYR A 27 14.54 -2.17 -5.09
CA TYR A 27 14.89 -3.21 -4.13
C TYR A 27 14.83 -4.59 -4.79
N THR A 28 15.57 -5.54 -4.21
CA THR A 28 15.50 -6.95 -4.59
C THR A 28 14.35 -7.67 -3.86
N PRO A 29 13.91 -8.85 -4.33
CA PRO A 29 12.93 -9.67 -3.63
C PRO A 29 13.39 -10.15 -2.24
N ASP A 30 14.70 -10.08 -1.95
CA ASP A 30 15.25 -10.39 -0.64
C ASP A 30 15.23 -9.21 0.32
N GLU A 31 15.08 -8.00 -0.18
CA GLU A 31 14.97 -6.79 0.62
C GLU A 31 13.52 -6.40 0.89
N VAL A 32 12.62 -6.59 -0.09
CA VAL A 32 11.21 -6.19 0.01
C VAL A 32 10.28 -7.31 -0.44
N ALA A 33 9.29 -7.63 0.39
CA ALA A 33 8.16 -8.49 0.06
C ALA A 33 6.86 -7.67 0.02
N ILE A 34 6.06 -7.83 -1.03
CA ILE A 34 4.80 -7.12 -1.24
C ILE A 34 3.65 -8.12 -1.11
N TYR A 35 2.64 -7.78 -0.31
CA TYR A 35 1.36 -8.50 -0.26
C TYR A 35 0.25 -7.55 -0.65
N ILE A 36 -0.72 -8.04 -1.42
CA ILE A 36 -1.75 -7.20 -2.02
C ILE A 36 -3.14 -7.75 -1.66
N ILE A 37 -4.00 -6.86 -1.18
CA ILE A 37 -5.44 -7.10 -1.01
C ILE A 37 -6.14 -6.19 -2.01
N ASP A 38 -6.71 -6.77 -3.07
CA ASP A 38 -7.43 -6.05 -4.13
C ASP A 38 -8.94 -6.33 -4.02
N PHE A 39 -9.63 -5.44 -3.32
CA PHE A 39 -11.09 -5.47 -3.15
C PHE A 39 -11.80 -4.41 -3.99
N ALA A 40 -11.12 -3.85 -4.98
CA ALA A 40 -11.66 -2.82 -5.87
C ALA A 40 -11.82 -3.32 -7.31
N SER A 41 -10.74 -3.49 -8.02
CA SER A 41 -10.76 -3.64 -9.48
C SER A 41 -10.17 -4.95 -10.01
N MET A 42 -9.55 -5.74 -9.15
CA MET A 42 -8.79 -6.95 -9.49
C MET A 42 -7.61 -6.70 -10.46
N VAL A 43 -7.30 -5.45 -10.76
CA VAL A 43 -6.21 -5.07 -11.68
C VAL A 43 -4.84 -5.36 -11.06
N LEU A 44 -4.72 -5.27 -9.73
CA LEU A 44 -3.48 -5.58 -9.03
C LEU A 44 -3.14 -7.08 -9.03
N LYS A 45 -4.09 -7.95 -9.37
CA LYS A 45 -3.83 -9.39 -9.56
C LYS A 45 -2.82 -9.66 -10.68
N ASN A 46 -2.68 -8.75 -11.64
CA ASN A 46 -1.67 -8.87 -12.69
C ASN A 46 -0.23 -8.91 -12.15
N PHE A 47 0.02 -8.49 -10.90
CA PHE A 47 1.33 -8.55 -10.27
C PHE A 47 1.62 -9.84 -9.50
N GLU A 48 0.70 -10.81 -9.48
CA GLU A 48 0.82 -12.03 -8.67
C GLU A 48 2.09 -12.84 -8.96
N THR A 49 2.64 -12.75 -10.17
CA THR A 49 3.84 -13.49 -10.60
C THR A 49 5.15 -12.69 -10.48
N LEU A 50 5.10 -11.46 -9.97
CA LEU A 50 6.31 -10.67 -9.70
C LEU A 50 7.04 -11.26 -8.48
N ASN A 51 8.35 -11.52 -8.58
CA ASN A 51 9.15 -12.15 -7.52
C ASN A 51 9.08 -11.44 -6.16
N HIS A 52 8.79 -10.14 -6.15
CA HIS A 52 8.58 -9.36 -4.92
C HIS A 52 7.22 -9.62 -4.26
N VAL A 53 6.25 -10.20 -4.99
CA VAL A 53 4.87 -10.36 -4.53
C VAL A 53 4.69 -11.75 -3.93
N GLY A 54 4.47 -11.79 -2.61
CA GLY A 54 4.20 -13.04 -1.88
C GLY A 54 2.77 -13.55 -2.05
N GLY A 55 1.85 -12.70 -2.49
CA GLY A 55 0.47 -13.09 -2.81
C GLY A 55 -0.44 -11.90 -3.06
N VAL A 56 -1.48 -12.17 -3.86
CA VAL A 56 -2.59 -11.24 -4.12
C VAL A 56 -3.88 -11.91 -3.68
N VAL A 57 -4.70 -11.20 -2.91
CA VAL A 57 -5.97 -11.68 -2.36
C VAL A 57 -7.11 -10.84 -2.91
N SER A 58 -8.12 -11.49 -3.49
CA SER A 58 -9.37 -10.88 -3.92
C SER A 58 -10.49 -11.06 -2.89
N SER A 59 -11.60 -10.35 -3.05
CA SER A 59 -12.74 -10.37 -2.12
C SER A 59 -13.46 -11.72 -2.03
N SER A 60 -13.21 -12.67 -2.93
CA SER A 60 -13.77 -14.02 -2.91
C SER A 60 -12.85 -15.07 -2.27
N GLU A 61 -11.66 -14.69 -1.79
CA GLU A 61 -10.63 -15.61 -1.31
C GLU A 61 -10.46 -15.52 0.23
N ASP A 62 -11.53 -15.79 0.97
CA ASP A 62 -11.60 -15.67 2.44
C ASP A 62 -10.50 -16.42 3.17
N GLU A 63 -10.25 -17.68 2.79
CA GLU A 63 -9.21 -18.49 3.43
C GLU A 63 -7.81 -17.95 3.18
N LYS A 64 -7.55 -17.43 1.97
CA LYS A 64 -6.28 -16.81 1.61
C LYS A 64 -6.06 -15.53 2.41
N LEU A 65 -7.13 -14.75 2.62
CA LEU A 65 -7.09 -13.54 3.44
C LEU A 65 -6.78 -13.86 4.91
N LYS A 66 -7.48 -14.82 5.51
CA LYS A 66 -7.23 -15.25 6.90
C LYS A 66 -5.78 -15.73 7.08
N ASN A 67 -5.28 -16.53 6.13
CA ASN A 67 -3.91 -17.02 6.16
C ASN A 67 -2.89 -15.88 6.02
N LEU A 68 -3.16 -14.87 5.19
CA LEU A 68 -2.31 -13.69 5.06
C LEU A 68 -2.23 -12.92 6.39
N PHE A 69 -3.34 -12.63 7.03
CA PHE A 69 -3.31 -11.93 8.32
C PHE A 69 -2.65 -12.76 9.42
N LYS A 70 -2.94 -14.06 9.49
CA LYS A 70 -2.26 -14.97 10.42
C LYS A 70 -0.74 -14.91 10.24
N MET A 71 -0.27 -15.01 8.99
CA MET A 71 1.16 -14.93 8.67
C MET A 71 1.74 -13.58 9.09
N LEU A 72 1.06 -12.46 8.84
CA LEU A 72 1.54 -11.13 9.22
C LEU A 72 1.65 -10.97 10.74
N TRP A 73 0.71 -11.56 11.51
CA TRP A 73 0.74 -11.56 12.97
C TRP A 73 1.89 -12.39 13.51
N GLU A 74 2.05 -13.62 13.04
CA GLU A 74 3.13 -14.52 13.44
C GLU A 74 4.50 -13.91 13.11
N GLU A 75 4.61 -13.28 11.94
CA GLU A 75 5.84 -12.58 11.51
C GLU A 75 6.13 -11.37 12.41
N MET A 76 5.11 -10.58 12.76
CA MET A 76 5.27 -9.44 13.65
C MET A 76 5.83 -9.85 15.01
N GLU A 77 5.30 -10.91 15.62
CA GLU A 77 5.79 -11.42 16.91
C GLU A 77 7.22 -11.98 16.79
N THR A 78 7.49 -12.78 15.77
CA THR A 78 8.84 -13.29 15.48
C THR A 78 9.87 -12.17 15.35
N ARG A 79 9.48 -11.08 14.68
CA ARG A 79 10.36 -9.91 14.49
C ARG A 79 10.61 -9.14 15.78
N LYS A 80 9.61 -9.01 16.65
CA LYS A 80 9.79 -8.43 17.98
C LYS A 80 10.84 -9.20 18.78
N GLU A 81 10.78 -10.54 18.76
CA GLU A 81 11.78 -11.39 19.42
C GLU A 81 13.18 -11.20 18.82
N LYS A 82 13.30 -11.11 17.49
CA LYS A 82 14.57 -10.82 16.81
C LYS A 82 15.14 -9.47 17.22
N LEU A 83 14.33 -8.42 17.26
CA LEU A 83 14.78 -7.09 17.71
C LEU A 83 15.29 -7.14 19.16
N LEU A 84 14.55 -7.79 20.05
CA LEU A 84 14.95 -7.98 21.45
C LEU A 84 16.27 -8.74 21.57
N SER A 85 16.48 -9.79 20.77
CA SER A 85 17.70 -10.60 20.81
C SER A 85 18.97 -9.82 20.44
N VAL A 86 18.82 -8.78 19.63
CA VAL A 86 19.91 -7.87 19.22
C VAL A 86 20.00 -6.64 20.14
N GLY A 87 18.98 -6.41 20.98
CA GLY A 87 18.92 -5.25 21.87
C GLY A 87 18.56 -3.96 21.18
N VAL A 88 17.79 -4.02 20.07
CA VAL A 88 17.33 -2.86 19.30
C VAL A 88 15.80 -2.74 19.35
N SER A 89 15.28 -1.53 19.11
CA SER A 89 13.86 -1.24 19.25
C SER A 89 13.13 -1.06 17.91
N SER A 90 13.82 -1.15 16.78
CA SER A 90 13.20 -0.92 15.47
C SER A 90 13.88 -1.70 14.34
N PHE A 91 13.13 -1.95 13.27
CA PHE A 91 13.63 -2.55 12.04
C PHE A 91 14.81 -1.76 11.44
N VAL A 92 14.77 -0.43 11.48
CA VAL A 92 15.85 0.42 10.99
C VAL A 92 17.12 0.17 11.78
N ALA A 93 17.04 0.21 13.11
CA ALA A 93 18.19 -0.07 13.99
C ALA A 93 18.71 -1.52 13.81
N TYR A 94 17.83 -2.47 13.51
CA TYR A 94 18.22 -3.85 13.20
C TYR A 94 19.07 -3.94 11.92
N LYS A 95 18.65 -3.22 10.88
CA LYS A 95 19.42 -3.12 9.63
C LYS A 95 20.75 -2.38 9.83
N GLU A 96 20.75 -1.29 10.59
CA GLU A 96 21.98 -0.54 10.96
C GLU A 96 22.97 -1.41 11.77
N ALA A 97 22.48 -2.39 12.53
CA ALA A 97 23.31 -3.39 13.19
C ALA A 97 23.89 -4.47 12.25
N GLY A 98 23.73 -4.30 10.92
CA GLY A 98 24.26 -5.18 9.89
C GLY A 98 23.47 -6.48 9.69
N ARG A 99 22.25 -6.56 10.22
CA ARG A 99 21.39 -7.74 10.06
C ARG A 99 20.60 -7.65 8.75
N THR A 100 20.68 -8.72 7.93
CA THR A 100 20.04 -8.78 6.60
C THR A 100 18.90 -9.80 6.50
N ASP A 101 18.70 -10.63 7.52
CA ASP A 101 17.76 -11.76 7.55
C ASP A 101 16.29 -11.37 7.78
N MET A 102 15.96 -10.09 7.62
CA MET A 102 14.60 -9.57 7.76
C MET A 102 14.29 -8.65 6.57
N LYS A 103 13.30 -9.03 5.75
CA LYS A 103 12.82 -8.21 4.61
C LYS A 103 11.87 -7.11 5.11
N GLN A 104 11.83 -5.97 4.43
CA GLN A 104 10.70 -5.05 4.56
C GLN A 104 9.45 -5.72 4.00
N ILE A 105 8.34 -5.74 4.73
CA ILE A 105 7.03 -6.15 4.21
C ILE A 105 6.20 -4.92 3.89
N VAL A 106 5.57 -4.90 2.72
CA VAL A 106 4.63 -3.86 2.30
C VAL A 106 3.28 -4.50 1.99
N LEU A 107 2.29 -4.23 2.84
CA LEU A 107 0.90 -4.65 2.63
C LEU A 107 0.16 -3.54 1.89
N ILE A 108 -0.33 -3.83 0.69
CA ILE A 108 -1.12 -2.91 -0.14
C ILE A 108 -2.59 -3.32 -0.04
N ILE A 109 -3.46 -2.37 0.30
CA ILE A 109 -4.91 -2.60 0.44
C ILE A 109 -5.63 -1.63 -0.49
N ASP A 110 -6.22 -2.14 -1.57
CA ASP A 110 -7.13 -1.39 -2.43
C ASP A 110 -8.57 -1.61 -1.95
N ASN A 111 -9.18 -0.54 -1.43
CA ASN A 111 -10.50 -0.51 -0.79
C ASN A 111 -10.53 -1.05 0.66
N LEU A 112 -9.94 -0.28 1.57
CA LEU A 112 -9.92 -0.59 3.01
C LEU A 112 -11.34 -0.68 3.60
N THR A 113 -12.30 0.13 3.14
CA THR A 113 -13.67 0.08 3.66
C THR A 113 -14.31 -1.28 3.39
N ALA A 114 -14.19 -1.81 2.16
CA ALA A 114 -14.70 -3.14 1.84
C ALA A 114 -14.01 -4.25 2.64
N LEU A 115 -12.70 -4.14 2.87
CA LEU A 115 -11.98 -5.08 3.73
C LEU A 115 -12.54 -5.08 5.15
N LYS A 116 -12.77 -3.89 5.74
CA LYS A 116 -13.33 -3.76 7.10
C LYS A 116 -14.75 -4.32 7.21
N GLU A 117 -15.60 -4.03 6.26
CA GLU A 117 -16.99 -4.51 6.25
C GLU A 117 -17.09 -6.03 6.17
N LEU A 118 -16.18 -6.67 5.43
CA LEU A 118 -16.21 -8.12 5.21
C LEU A 118 -15.54 -8.92 6.34
N TYR A 119 -14.47 -8.39 6.97
CA TYR A 119 -13.59 -9.20 7.80
C TYR A 119 -13.31 -8.68 9.20
N PHE A 120 -13.47 -7.38 9.43
CA PHE A 120 -13.12 -6.78 10.71
C PHE A 120 -14.35 -6.16 11.37
N GLN A 121 -15.15 -7.00 12.03
CA GLN A 121 -16.25 -6.52 12.89
C GLN A 121 -15.71 -5.83 14.15
N ASP A 122 -14.50 -6.25 14.63
CA ASP A 122 -13.76 -5.58 15.69
C ASP A 122 -12.48 -4.96 15.11
N ASP A 123 -12.41 -3.63 15.12
CA ASP A 123 -11.38 -2.81 14.46
C ASP A 123 -9.95 -2.99 15.01
N ASP A 124 -9.73 -3.72 16.09
CA ASP A 124 -8.49 -3.65 16.85
C ASP A 124 -7.31 -4.37 16.18
N GLU A 125 -7.53 -5.50 15.52
CA GLU A 125 -6.42 -6.28 14.93
C GLU A 125 -5.69 -5.52 13.82
N LEU A 126 -6.40 -5.10 12.77
CA LEU A 126 -5.79 -4.35 11.68
C LEU A 126 -5.19 -3.02 12.16
N LEU A 127 -5.85 -2.36 13.13
CA LEU A 127 -5.35 -1.13 13.71
C LEU A 127 -4.02 -1.34 14.46
N ASN A 128 -3.88 -2.46 15.18
CA ASN A 128 -2.63 -2.81 15.84
C ASN A 128 -1.52 -3.08 14.82
N LEU A 129 -1.83 -3.78 13.73
CA LEU A 129 -0.87 -3.96 12.63
C LEU A 129 -0.43 -2.60 12.03
N CYS A 130 -1.35 -1.64 11.89
CA CYS A 130 -1.02 -0.28 11.44
C CYS A 130 -0.10 0.46 12.43
N ARG A 131 -0.24 0.24 13.72
CA ARG A 131 0.53 0.94 14.76
C ARG A 131 1.88 0.32 15.03
N GLU A 132 1.92 -0.99 15.19
CA GLU A 132 3.11 -1.72 15.62
C GLU A 132 3.96 -2.23 14.45
N GLY A 133 3.32 -2.53 13.32
CA GLY A 133 3.98 -3.12 12.14
C GLY A 133 5.17 -2.32 11.65
N ILE A 134 5.07 -0.98 11.63
CA ILE A 134 6.16 -0.12 11.14
C ILE A 134 7.44 -0.30 11.96
N THR A 135 7.32 -0.54 13.26
CA THR A 135 8.47 -0.74 14.15
C THR A 135 9.25 -2.01 13.79
N VAL A 136 8.54 -3.03 13.31
CA VAL A 136 9.12 -4.33 12.92
C VAL A 136 9.30 -4.49 11.41
N GLY A 137 9.20 -3.40 10.63
CA GLY A 137 9.40 -3.43 9.18
C GLY A 137 8.20 -3.95 8.39
N ILE A 138 6.98 -3.75 8.88
CA ILE A 138 5.73 -4.00 8.14
C ILE A 138 5.06 -2.64 7.87
N SER A 139 5.05 -2.22 6.61
CA SER A 139 4.41 -0.98 6.16
C SER A 139 3.08 -1.27 5.48
N ILE A 140 2.11 -0.39 5.65
CA ILE A 140 0.80 -0.51 5.03
C ILE A 140 0.54 0.68 4.11
N VAL A 141 0.08 0.36 2.91
CA VAL A 141 -0.35 1.31 1.88
C VAL A 141 -1.83 1.08 1.61
N ILE A 142 -2.65 2.10 1.76
CA ILE A 142 -4.08 1.98 1.51
C ILE A 142 -4.55 2.90 0.39
N ALA A 143 -5.53 2.43 -0.38
CA ALA A 143 -6.36 3.26 -1.24
C ALA A 143 -7.84 3.12 -0.85
N ASN A 144 -8.58 4.23 -0.87
CA ASN A 144 -10.00 4.23 -0.55
C ASN A 144 -10.75 5.32 -1.33
N ALA A 145 -12.06 5.14 -1.50
CA ALA A 145 -12.88 6.10 -2.25
C ALA A 145 -13.10 7.42 -1.49
N GLN A 146 -13.19 7.34 -0.17
CA GLN A 146 -13.50 8.46 0.72
C GLN A 146 -12.95 8.19 2.13
N THR A 147 -12.90 9.20 2.99
CA THR A 147 -12.47 9.06 4.38
C THR A 147 -13.55 8.44 5.28
N ALA A 148 -14.82 8.58 4.88
CA ALA A 148 -15.95 7.99 5.59
C ALA A 148 -15.81 6.45 5.66
N GLY A 149 -16.14 5.89 6.81
CA GLY A 149 -16.02 4.44 7.07
C GLY A 149 -14.62 3.95 7.46
N ILE A 150 -13.55 4.75 7.24
CA ILE A 150 -12.21 4.35 7.67
C ILE A 150 -12.05 4.47 9.20
N GLY A 151 -12.56 5.53 9.78
CA GLY A 151 -12.42 5.87 11.19
C GLY A 151 -11.15 6.68 11.51
N TYR A 152 -11.28 7.63 12.43
CA TYR A 152 -10.20 8.56 12.79
C TYR A 152 -8.92 7.85 13.28
N LYS A 153 -9.06 6.78 14.05
CA LYS A 153 -7.93 6.01 14.58
C LYS A 153 -7.01 5.48 13.46
N TYR A 154 -7.59 5.03 12.35
CA TYR A 154 -6.82 4.63 11.17
C TYR A 154 -6.22 5.83 10.46
N LEU A 155 -7.03 6.85 10.20
CA LEU A 155 -6.59 8.04 9.48
C LEU A 155 -5.38 8.71 10.15
N SER A 156 -5.37 8.77 11.49
CA SER A 156 -4.25 9.35 12.25
C SER A 156 -2.96 8.53 12.18
N SER A 157 -3.03 7.23 11.89
CA SER A 157 -1.85 6.36 11.77
C SER A 157 -1.09 6.56 10.44
N PHE A 158 -1.73 7.16 9.42
CA PHE A 158 -1.14 7.34 8.10
C PHE A 158 -0.60 8.78 7.94
N SER A 159 0.71 8.93 8.10
CA SER A 159 1.40 10.23 7.99
C SER A 159 1.56 10.71 6.55
N ASN A 160 1.77 9.78 5.60
CA ASN A 160 1.91 10.13 4.19
C ASN A 160 0.54 10.09 3.52
N ARG A 161 0.14 11.21 2.93
CA ARG A 161 -1.23 11.44 2.47
C ARG A 161 -1.23 11.92 1.02
N ILE A 162 -2.06 11.27 0.19
CA ILE A 162 -2.39 11.74 -1.15
C ILE A 162 -3.91 11.83 -1.26
N ALA A 163 -4.40 12.94 -1.80
CA ALA A 163 -5.78 13.10 -2.20
C ALA A 163 -5.87 13.31 -3.69
N LEU A 164 -6.54 12.39 -4.38
CA LEU A 164 -6.97 12.56 -5.76
C LEU A 164 -8.27 13.37 -5.80
N PHE A 165 -8.85 13.54 -6.99
CA PHE A 165 -10.13 14.21 -7.08
C PHE A 165 -11.19 13.53 -6.21
N CYS A 166 -11.87 14.32 -5.38
CA CYS A 166 -12.97 13.91 -4.51
C CYS A 166 -14.23 14.68 -4.89
N ASN A 167 -15.35 13.96 -5.05
CA ASN A 167 -16.63 14.57 -5.37
C ASN A 167 -17.10 15.52 -4.26
N ASP A 168 -16.88 15.13 -3.00
CA ASP A 168 -17.11 16.01 -1.85
C ASP A 168 -15.82 16.79 -1.53
N GLY A 169 -15.90 18.12 -1.65
CA GLY A 169 -14.78 19.02 -1.32
C GLY A 169 -14.36 18.99 0.15
N ASN A 170 -15.21 18.51 1.05
CA ASN A 170 -14.88 18.38 2.49
C ASN A 170 -13.84 17.25 2.73
N GLU A 171 -13.72 16.30 1.81
CA GLU A 171 -12.71 15.24 1.90
C GLU A 171 -11.29 15.80 2.01
N TYR A 172 -10.97 16.87 1.29
CA TYR A 172 -9.62 17.48 1.37
C TYR A 172 -9.31 18.01 2.77
N SER A 173 -10.31 18.60 3.45
CA SER A 173 -10.15 19.06 4.83
C SER A 173 -10.08 17.90 5.84
N ALA A 174 -10.67 16.76 5.53
CA ALA A 174 -10.57 15.54 6.34
C ALA A 174 -9.22 14.81 6.13
N ILE A 175 -8.60 14.98 4.95
CA ILE A 175 -7.30 14.36 4.62
C ILE A 175 -6.15 15.24 5.11
N PHE A 176 -6.22 16.55 4.84
CA PHE A 176 -5.19 17.54 5.17
C PHE A 176 -5.77 18.62 6.08
N GLU A 177 -5.08 18.93 7.13
CA GLU A 177 -5.47 20.05 8.00
C GLU A 177 -5.47 21.37 7.20
N HIS A 178 -6.58 22.12 7.28
CA HIS A 178 -6.73 23.45 6.67
C HIS A 178 -6.65 23.50 5.13
N CYS A 179 -6.97 22.42 4.42
CA CYS A 179 -7.00 22.42 2.95
C CYS A 179 -8.35 22.91 2.44
N ASN A 180 -8.38 24.14 1.93
CA ASN A 180 -9.55 24.75 1.27
C ASN A 180 -9.46 24.73 -0.27
N ARG A 181 -8.44 24.03 -0.82
CA ARG A 181 -8.24 23.89 -2.26
C ARG A 181 -9.06 22.74 -2.81
N ARG A 182 -9.36 22.80 -4.11
CA ARG A 182 -10.04 21.72 -4.86
C ARG A 182 -9.22 21.38 -6.09
N LEU A 183 -9.25 20.11 -6.47
CA LEU A 183 -8.65 19.63 -7.72
C LEU A 183 -9.67 19.69 -8.84
N GLU A 184 -9.16 19.88 -10.06
CA GLU A 184 -9.91 19.56 -11.26
C GLU A 184 -10.05 18.04 -11.44
N HIS A 185 -11.13 17.60 -12.08
CA HIS A 185 -11.37 16.19 -12.37
C HIS A 185 -10.48 15.71 -13.52
N LEU A 186 -9.19 15.59 -13.25
CA LEU A 186 -8.19 15.04 -14.16
C LEU A 186 -7.61 13.75 -13.56
N PRO A 187 -7.63 12.61 -14.28
CA PRO A 187 -7.06 11.37 -13.78
C PRO A 187 -5.59 11.53 -13.38
N GLY A 188 -5.25 11.08 -12.16
CA GLY A 188 -3.90 11.18 -11.60
C GLY A 188 -3.53 12.55 -11.03
N ARG A 189 -4.37 13.59 -11.20
CA ARG A 189 -4.16 14.87 -10.51
C ARG A 189 -4.43 14.69 -9.03
N CYS A 190 -3.49 15.11 -8.18
CA CYS A 190 -3.59 14.90 -6.74
C CYS A 190 -2.95 16.02 -5.93
N PHE A 191 -3.35 16.10 -4.67
CA PHE A 191 -2.60 16.79 -3.63
C PHE A 191 -1.77 15.77 -2.86
N ALA A 192 -0.53 16.13 -2.56
CA ALA A 192 0.36 15.39 -1.68
C ALA A 192 0.90 16.31 -0.60
N GLU A 193 1.01 15.82 0.62
CA GLU A 193 1.67 16.55 1.71
C GLU A 193 3.16 16.19 1.73
N VAL A 194 4.01 17.19 1.50
CA VAL A 194 5.47 17.09 1.55
C VAL A 194 5.98 18.22 2.44
N ASP A 195 6.77 17.88 3.45
CA ASP A 195 7.33 18.86 4.41
C ASP A 195 6.26 19.81 4.99
N LYS A 196 5.10 19.27 5.34
CA LYS A 196 3.92 20.01 5.83
C LYS A 196 3.32 21.01 4.83
N GLN A 197 3.69 20.93 3.57
CA GLN A 197 3.11 21.72 2.49
C GLN A 197 2.23 20.83 1.61
N ILE A 198 1.07 21.34 1.24
CA ILE A 198 0.16 20.65 0.31
C ILE A 198 0.52 21.09 -1.11
N LEU A 199 1.13 20.20 -1.84
CA LEU A 199 1.54 20.40 -3.23
C LEU A 199 0.54 19.75 -4.18
N GLU A 200 0.26 20.42 -5.28
CA GLU A 200 -0.49 19.82 -6.39
C GLU A 200 0.47 19.07 -7.31
N CYS A 201 0.16 17.81 -7.57
CA CYS A 201 1.01 16.87 -8.27
C CYS A 201 0.23 16.17 -9.37
N GLN A 202 0.95 15.55 -10.30
CA GLN A 202 0.40 14.68 -11.33
C GLN A 202 1.06 13.29 -11.22
N ALA A 203 0.28 12.26 -10.94
CA ALA A 203 0.75 10.89 -11.00
C ALA A 203 0.98 10.49 -12.47
N TYR A 204 2.10 9.83 -12.76
CA TYR A 204 2.38 9.29 -14.09
C TYR A 204 1.74 7.91 -14.26
N LEU A 205 1.56 7.51 -15.53
CA LEU A 205 1.12 6.14 -15.85
C LEU A 205 2.33 5.20 -15.78
N PRO A 206 2.33 4.22 -14.87
CA PRO A 206 3.47 3.32 -14.71
C PRO A 206 3.63 2.33 -15.86
N PHE A 207 2.53 2.03 -16.57
CA PHE A 207 2.50 1.08 -17.68
C PHE A 207 1.78 1.69 -18.88
N ALA A 208 2.38 1.55 -20.07
CA ALA A 208 1.84 2.05 -21.32
C ALA A 208 0.56 1.29 -21.73
N GLY A 209 -0.33 1.96 -22.42
CA GLY A 209 -1.57 1.41 -22.96
C GLY A 209 -2.76 2.35 -22.75
N GLU A 210 -3.56 2.55 -23.80
CA GLU A 210 -4.80 3.31 -23.71
C GLU A 210 -5.91 2.43 -23.09
N LYS A 211 -5.94 1.15 -23.46
CA LYS A 211 -6.91 0.17 -22.99
C LYS A 211 -6.38 -0.65 -21.83
N GLU A 212 -7.28 -1.21 -21.07
CA GLU A 212 -6.95 -2.01 -19.88
C GLU A 212 -6.12 -3.27 -20.22
N PHE A 213 -6.48 -3.96 -21.31
CA PHE A 213 -5.72 -5.16 -21.72
C PHE A 213 -4.30 -4.82 -22.17
N GLU A 214 -4.08 -3.68 -22.83
CA GLU A 214 -2.74 -3.22 -23.24
C GLU A 214 -1.86 -2.96 -22.01
N ARG A 215 -2.44 -2.33 -20.98
CA ARG A 215 -1.74 -2.13 -19.70
C ARG A 215 -1.44 -3.44 -18.99
N ALA A 216 -2.36 -4.42 -19.04
CA ALA A 216 -2.13 -5.73 -18.49
C ALA A 216 -1.00 -6.47 -19.23
N GLU A 217 -0.88 -6.33 -20.55
CA GLU A 217 0.25 -6.86 -21.33
C GLU A 217 1.56 -6.15 -20.98
N ALA A 218 1.53 -4.82 -20.83
CA ALA A 218 2.71 -4.06 -20.40
C ALA A 218 3.19 -4.46 -19.00
N ILE A 219 2.27 -4.76 -18.08
CA ILE A 219 2.60 -5.29 -16.74
C ILE A 219 3.26 -6.67 -16.86
N ARG A 220 2.71 -7.58 -17.67
CA ARG A 220 3.31 -8.91 -17.88
C ARG A 220 4.73 -8.83 -18.44
N GLY A 221 4.94 -8.02 -19.49
CA GLY A 221 6.26 -7.79 -20.06
C GLY A 221 7.27 -7.18 -19.06
N TYR A 222 6.78 -6.27 -18.22
CA TYR A 222 7.58 -5.72 -17.12
C TYR A 222 8.01 -6.80 -16.12
N ILE A 223 7.07 -7.65 -15.70
CA ILE A 223 7.32 -8.71 -14.73
C ILE A 223 8.32 -9.73 -15.27
N GLU A 224 8.16 -10.18 -16.51
CA GLU A 224 9.07 -11.11 -17.16
C GLU A 224 10.50 -10.55 -17.17
N LYS A 225 10.66 -9.30 -17.58
CA LYS A 225 11.96 -8.62 -17.57
C LYS A 225 12.53 -8.53 -16.16
N ARG A 226 11.73 -8.05 -15.18
CA ARG A 226 12.19 -7.80 -13.82
C ARG A 226 12.55 -9.07 -13.08
N ASN A 227 11.78 -10.14 -13.27
CA ASN A 227 12.07 -11.45 -12.69
C ASN A 227 13.36 -12.06 -13.28
N GLY A 228 13.64 -11.84 -14.58
CA GLY A 228 14.88 -12.26 -15.22
C GLY A 228 16.11 -11.55 -14.64
N GLU A 229 16.02 -10.24 -14.40
CA GLU A 229 17.10 -9.45 -13.79
C GLU A 229 17.42 -9.84 -12.34
N CYS A 230 16.47 -10.45 -11.61
CA CYS A 230 16.66 -10.88 -10.23
C CYS A 230 17.27 -12.30 -10.10
N THR A 231 17.46 -13.02 -11.21
CA THR A 231 18.01 -14.39 -11.25
C THR A 231 19.48 -14.44 -11.67
N GLU A 232 20.06 -13.33 -12.10
CA GLU A 232 21.49 -13.15 -12.36
C GLU A 232 22.21 -12.58 -11.12
#